data_e5e9162b3104649303d1a30fbfa8758c
#
_entry.id   e5e9162b3104649303d1a30fbfa8758c
#
_cell.length_a   1.000
_cell.length_b   1.000
_cell.length_c   1.000
_cell.angle_alpha   90.00
_cell.angle_beta   90.00
_cell.angle_gamma   90.00
#
_symmetry.space_group_name_H-M   'P 1'
#
loop_
_entity.id
_entity.type
_entity.pdbx_description
1 polymer ?
#
loop_
_entity_poly.entity_id
_entity_poly.type
_entity_poly.pdbx_seq_one_letter_code
_entity_poly.pdbx_strand_id
1 'polypeptide(L)'
;MEIETLDELDDHLASDGPLRGLRLQNLDLTGYGDQLAARGDLTGLVVLGGTVPVPVAEVLLTRGAILFPGIADAPVDPWRGLYFPTDLYAGLEHGYAATPDAKAYAWFVDARLRTDAYATLVRAIHDDSVTDELDEFVQGRSVVGIMGGHALERDSAAYAGAAGLGHALAEEGHLVATGGGPGAMEAANLGALCRSAAAVEEAVGLIASV
;
A
#
# COMPACT_ATOMS: atom_id res chain seq x y z
N MET A 1 -0.44 -15.64 -5.44
CA MET A 1 0.47 -15.17 -6.52
C MET A 1 -0.25 -14.08 -7.28
N GLU A 2 0.40 -12.97 -7.45
CA GLU A 2 -0.09 -11.79 -8.16
C GLU A 2 0.60 -11.67 -9.52
N ILE A 3 -0.10 -11.14 -10.49
CA ILE A 3 0.36 -10.89 -11.86
C ILE A 3 -0.04 -9.46 -12.21
N GLU A 4 0.95 -8.61 -12.43
CA GLU A 4 0.78 -7.19 -12.69
C GLU A 4 1.19 -6.78 -14.11
N THR A 5 1.84 -7.67 -14.84
CA THR A 5 2.26 -7.43 -16.23
C THR A 5 1.72 -8.48 -17.20
N LEU A 6 1.55 -8.08 -18.45
CA LEU A 6 1.10 -9.01 -19.49
C LEU A 6 2.15 -10.08 -19.79
N ASP A 7 3.43 -9.77 -19.65
CA ASP A 7 4.52 -10.73 -19.85
C ASP A 7 4.47 -11.84 -18.79
N GLU A 8 4.22 -11.51 -17.52
CA GLU A 8 4.00 -12.50 -16.46
C GLU A 8 2.76 -13.37 -16.72
N LEU A 9 1.68 -12.75 -17.22
CA LEU A 9 0.48 -13.49 -17.59
C LEU A 9 0.75 -14.46 -18.73
N ASP A 10 1.47 -14.03 -19.75
CA ASP A 10 1.85 -14.88 -20.89
C ASP A 10 2.71 -16.06 -20.46
N ASP A 11 3.71 -15.82 -19.62
CA ASP A 11 4.59 -16.85 -19.06
C ASP A 11 3.79 -17.86 -18.22
N HIS A 12 2.87 -17.37 -17.39
CA HIS A 12 2.01 -18.24 -16.57
C HIS A 12 1.06 -19.08 -17.42
N LEU A 13 0.44 -18.48 -18.42
CA LEU A 13 -0.43 -19.19 -19.35
C LEU A 13 0.33 -20.21 -20.20
N ALA A 14 1.55 -19.91 -20.62
CA ALA A 14 2.42 -20.82 -21.36
C ALA A 14 2.86 -22.03 -20.52
N SER A 15 3.05 -21.86 -19.22
CA SER A 15 3.43 -22.93 -18.29
C SER A 15 2.28 -23.88 -17.94
N ASP A 16 1.07 -23.62 -18.41
CA ASP A 16 -0.16 -24.33 -18.06
C ASP A 16 -0.46 -24.38 -16.56
N GLY A 17 0.05 -23.39 -15.82
CA GLY A 17 -0.13 -23.24 -14.38
C GLY A 17 -1.61 -23.05 -13.99
N PRO A 18 -2.02 -23.40 -12.76
CA PRO A 18 -3.39 -23.23 -12.30
C PRO A 18 -3.75 -21.74 -12.18
N LEU A 19 -4.96 -21.37 -12.59
CA LEU A 19 -5.47 -20.02 -12.42
C LEU A 19 -6.11 -19.78 -11.04
N ARG A 20 -6.41 -20.84 -10.31
CA ARG A 20 -6.95 -20.75 -8.95
C ARG A 20 -5.93 -20.14 -8.01
N GLY A 21 -6.35 -19.09 -7.28
CA GLY A 21 -5.51 -18.36 -6.34
C GLY A 21 -4.59 -17.32 -6.99
N LEU A 22 -4.78 -17.08 -8.30
CA LEU A 22 -4.15 -15.94 -8.95
C LEU A 22 -4.94 -14.66 -8.75
N ARG A 23 -4.21 -13.56 -8.68
CA ARG A 23 -4.71 -12.19 -8.75
C ARG A 23 -4.13 -11.55 -10.00
N LEU A 24 -5.00 -11.13 -10.93
CA LEU A 24 -4.62 -10.30 -12.07
C LEU A 24 -4.92 -8.85 -11.72
N GLN A 25 -3.92 -8.00 -11.64
CA GLN A 25 -4.06 -6.64 -11.15
C GLN A 25 -3.80 -5.62 -12.26
N ASN A 26 -4.79 -4.78 -12.52
CA ASN A 26 -4.72 -3.64 -13.44
C ASN A 26 -4.27 -3.97 -14.88
N LEU A 27 -4.54 -5.18 -15.37
CA LEU A 27 -4.14 -5.64 -16.69
C LEU A 27 -5.16 -5.28 -17.79
N ASP A 28 -4.67 -5.10 -19.02
CA ASP A 28 -5.53 -5.03 -20.20
C ASP A 28 -5.74 -6.44 -20.79
N LEU A 29 -6.90 -7.03 -20.51
CA LEU A 29 -7.25 -8.38 -20.95
C LEU A 29 -7.94 -8.43 -22.33
N THR A 30 -7.86 -7.36 -23.15
CA THR A 30 -8.54 -7.27 -24.44
C THR A 30 -8.17 -8.42 -25.38
N GLY A 31 -6.92 -8.90 -25.36
CA GLY A 31 -6.45 -10.01 -26.21
C GLY A 31 -6.54 -11.40 -25.59
N TYR A 32 -6.98 -11.54 -24.34
CA TYR A 32 -6.84 -12.78 -23.55
C TYR A 32 -8.09 -13.65 -23.46
N GLY A 33 -9.20 -13.22 -24.05
CA GLY A 33 -10.48 -13.91 -23.93
C GLY A 33 -10.44 -15.39 -24.34
N ASP A 34 -9.85 -15.72 -25.48
CA ASP A 34 -9.76 -17.09 -25.97
C ASP A 34 -8.83 -17.97 -25.10
N GLN A 35 -7.70 -17.43 -24.67
CA GLN A 35 -6.74 -18.13 -23.83
C GLN A 35 -7.34 -18.45 -22.45
N LEU A 36 -8.00 -17.50 -21.83
CA LEU A 36 -8.70 -17.68 -20.55
C LEU A 36 -9.90 -18.62 -20.72
N ALA A 37 -10.65 -18.49 -21.84
CA ALA A 37 -11.74 -19.40 -22.16
C ALA A 37 -11.29 -20.84 -22.33
N ALA A 38 -10.10 -21.09 -22.84
CA ALA A 38 -9.57 -22.45 -23.04
C ALA A 38 -9.31 -23.19 -21.70
N ARG A 39 -9.14 -22.48 -20.59
CA ARG A 39 -8.78 -23.07 -19.28
C ARG A 39 -9.92 -23.80 -18.56
N GLY A 40 -11.15 -23.63 -18.99
CA GLY A 40 -12.31 -24.35 -18.44
C GLY A 40 -12.82 -23.81 -17.12
N ASP A 41 -12.21 -24.13 -16.00
CA ASP A 41 -12.57 -23.68 -14.66
C ASP A 41 -11.65 -22.51 -14.23
N LEU A 42 -12.28 -21.37 -13.90
CA LEU A 42 -11.60 -20.16 -13.42
C LEU A 42 -11.96 -19.85 -11.96
N THR A 43 -12.51 -20.83 -11.24
CA THR A 43 -12.87 -20.67 -9.83
C THR A 43 -11.64 -20.30 -9.01
N GLY A 44 -11.73 -19.17 -8.28
CA GLY A 44 -10.66 -18.67 -7.44
C GLY A 44 -9.63 -17.78 -8.16
N LEU A 45 -9.84 -17.47 -9.44
CA LEU A 45 -9.18 -16.36 -10.13
C LEU A 45 -9.84 -15.06 -9.70
N VAL A 46 -9.03 -14.07 -9.34
CA VAL A 46 -9.49 -12.71 -9.00
C VAL A 46 -8.91 -11.72 -10.01
N VAL A 47 -9.75 -10.87 -10.58
CA VAL A 47 -9.34 -9.79 -11.48
C VAL A 47 -9.67 -8.46 -10.83
N LEU A 48 -8.65 -7.64 -10.58
CA LEU A 48 -8.75 -6.35 -9.92
C LEU A 48 -8.45 -5.23 -10.92
N GLY A 49 -9.43 -4.38 -11.18
CA GLY A 49 -9.27 -3.25 -12.10
C GLY A 49 -8.90 -3.64 -13.53
N GLY A 50 -8.13 -2.78 -14.19
CA GLY A 50 -7.68 -2.97 -15.56
C GLY A 50 -8.77 -2.81 -16.62
N THR A 51 -8.49 -3.28 -17.83
CA THR A 51 -9.41 -3.26 -18.96
C THR A 51 -9.92 -4.68 -19.23
N VAL A 52 -11.19 -4.93 -18.95
CA VAL A 52 -11.83 -6.22 -19.18
C VAL A 52 -13.01 -6.03 -20.16
N PRO A 53 -12.85 -6.34 -21.45
CA PRO A 53 -13.94 -6.24 -22.42
C PRO A 53 -15.14 -7.11 -22.03
N VAL A 54 -16.34 -6.66 -22.34
CA VAL A 54 -17.58 -7.36 -21.97
C VAL A 54 -17.56 -8.86 -22.34
N PRO A 55 -17.15 -9.29 -23.56
CA PRO A 55 -17.10 -10.72 -23.87
C PRO A 55 -16.12 -11.51 -22.99
N VAL A 56 -15.00 -10.89 -22.60
CA VAL A 56 -14.02 -11.52 -21.68
C VAL A 56 -14.61 -11.61 -20.27
N ALA A 57 -15.22 -10.54 -19.78
CA ALA A 57 -15.88 -10.52 -18.48
C ALA A 57 -16.97 -11.59 -18.35
N GLU A 58 -17.79 -11.81 -19.39
CA GLU A 58 -18.80 -12.86 -19.44
C GLU A 58 -18.19 -14.26 -19.32
N VAL A 59 -17.08 -14.51 -19.99
CA VAL A 59 -16.34 -15.78 -19.89
C VAL A 59 -15.81 -15.98 -18.47
N LEU A 60 -15.13 -14.97 -17.91
CA LEU A 60 -14.55 -15.01 -16.57
C LEU A 60 -15.60 -15.32 -15.52
N LEU A 61 -16.69 -14.54 -15.47
CA LEU A 61 -17.78 -14.68 -14.52
C LEU A 61 -18.50 -16.03 -14.63
N THR A 62 -18.81 -16.48 -15.87
CA THR A 62 -19.50 -17.76 -16.08
C THR A 62 -18.67 -18.95 -15.64
N ARG A 63 -17.36 -18.82 -15.59
CA ARG A 63 -16.41 -19.86 -15.19
C ARG A 63 -15.90 -19.74 -13.76
N GLY A 64 -16.48 -18.83 -12.97
CA GLY A 64 -16.27 -18.75 -11.55
C GLY A 64 -15.17 -17.79 -11.08
N ALA A 65 -14.62 -16.96 -11.99
CA ALA A 65 -13.73 -15.87 -11.59
C ALA A 65 -14.49 -14.75 -10.86
N ILE A 66 -13.80 -14.00 -10.04
CA ILE A 66 -14.31 -12.81 -9.36
C ILE A 66 -13.69 -11.58 -10.03
N LEU A 67 -14.53 -10.63 -10.45
CA LEU A 67 -14.12 -9.40 -11.08
C LEU A 67 -14.50 -8.20 -10.20
N PHE A 68 -13.53 -7.38 -9.92
CA PHE A 68 -13.73 -6.06 -9.31
C PHE A 68 -13.39 -4.99 -10.34
N PRO A 69 -14.39 -4.25 -10.82
CA PRO A 69 -14.15 -3.16 -11.78
C PRO A 69 -13.43 -2.01 -11.11
N GLY A 70 -12.88 -1.10 -11.91
CA GLY A 70 -12.30 0.15 -11.42
C GLY A 70 -13.28 0.90 -10.51
N ILE A 71 -12.78 1.42 -9.39
CA ILE A 71 -13.59 2.05 -8.33
C ILE A 71 -13.42 3.55 -8.42
N ALA A 72 -14.48 4.26 -8.80
CA ALA A 72 -14.45 5.71 -8.98
C ALA A 72 -14.78 6.51 -7.70
N ASP A 73 -15.51 5.93 -6.76
CA ASP A 73 -16.16 6.68 -5.68
C ASP A 73 -15.52 6.48 -4.27
N ALA A 74 -14.41 5.75 -4.18
CA ALA A 74 -13.67 5.62 -2.92
C ALA A 74 -12.48 6.58 -2.89
N PRO A 75 -12.13 7.16 -1.72
CA PRO A 75 -10.97 8.03 -1.58
C PRO A 75 -9.64 7.25 -1.48
N VAL A 76 -9.68 5.95 -1.67
CA VAL A 76 -8.53 5.03 -1.70
C VAL A 76 -8.50 4.31 -3.03
N ASP A 77 -7.31 4.00 -3.50
CA ASP A 77 -7.10 3.11 -4.65
C ASP A 77 -6.94 1.68 -4.12
N PRO A 78 -7.93 0.79 -4.33
CA PRO A 78 -7.95 -0.51 -3.67
C PRO A 78 -6.92 -1.51 -4.21
N TRP A 79 -6.26 -1.24 -5.33
CA TRP A 79 -5.18 -2.06 -5.87
C TRP A 79 -3.89 -1.28 -6.05
N ARG A 80 -3.71 -0.26 -5.24
CA ARG A 80 -2.46 0.44 -5.13
C ARG A 80 -1.55 -0.27 -4.13
N GLY A 81 -0.26 -0.29 -4.41
CA GLY A 81 0.77 -0.71 -3.47
C GLY A 81 1.00 0.30 -2.34
N LEU A 82 2.22 0.33 -1.79
CA LEU A 82 2.56 1.21 -0.68
C LEU A 82 2.43 2.69 -1.03
N TYR A 83 1.96 3.48 -0.08
CA TYR A 83 1.85 4.93 -0.20
C TYR A 83 3.16 5.63 0.16
N PHE A 84 3.52 6.64 -0.60
CA PHE A 84 4.57 7.58 -0.23
C PHE A 84 3.99 8.80 0.47
N PRO A 85 4.79 9.52 1.31
CA PRO A 85 4.33 10.75 1.94
C PRO A 85 3.80 11.79 0.95
N THR A 86 4.36 11.87 -0.24
CA THR A 86 3.90 12.75 -1.33
C THR A 86 2.51 12.41 -1.82
N ASP A 87 2.12 11.15 -1.76
CA ASP A 87 0.77 10.72 -2.14
C ASP A 87 -0.23 11.05 -1.03
N LEU A 88 0.13 10.72 0.22
CA LEU A 88 -0.75 10.89 1.38
C LEU A 88 -1.03 12.38 1.68
N TYR A 89 0.00 13.23 1.56
CA TYR A 89 -0.04 14.63 1.95
C TYR A 89 -0.07 15.62 0.78
N ALA A 90 -0.42 15.17 -0.42
CA ALA A 90 -0.65 16.07 -1.56
C ALA A 90 -1.72 17.11 -1.22
N GLY A 91 -1.43 18.38 -1.48
CA GLY A 91 -2.35 19.49 -1.15
C GLY A 91 -2.31 19.96 0.32
N LEU A 92 -1.32 19.52 1.11
CA LEU A 92 -1.17 19.92 2.52
C LEU A 92 -1.06 21.46 2.70
N GLU A 93 -0.54 22.16 1.69
CA GLU A 93 -0.49 23.65 1.66
C GLU A 93 -1.89 24.31 1.74
N HIS A 94 -2.95 23.56 1.45
CA HIS A 94 -4.35 23.99 1.59
C HIS A 94 -4.98 23.51 2.92
N GLY A 95 -4.19 22.92 3.81
CA GLY A 95 -4.60 22.37 5.09
C GLY A 95 -4.82 20.85 5.06
N TYR A 96 -4.63 20.20 6.20
CA TYR A 96 -4.70 18.73 6.33
C TYR A 96 -5.99 18.13 5.79
N ALA A 97 -7.13 18.76 5.97
CA ALA A 97 -8.43 18.27 5.46
C ALA A 97 -8.51 18.15 3.94
N ALA A 98 -7.60 18.82 3.20
CA ALA A 98 -7.52 18.73 1.74
C ALA A 98 -6.75 17.50 1.25
N THR A 99 -5.95 16.87 2.12
CA THR A 99 -5.06 15.76 1.77
C THR A 99 -5.82 14.46 1.48
N PRO A 100 -5.25 13.57 0.65
CA PRO A 100 -5.78 12.21 0.47
C PRO A 100 -5.88 11.42 1.77
N ASP A 101 -4.87 11.53 2.66
CA ASP A 101 -4.87 10.87 3.96
C ASP A 101 -6.07 11.27 4.82
N ALA A 102 -6.35 12.57 4.96
CA ALA A 102 -7.50 13.05 5.72
C ALA A 102 -8.84 12.57 5.12
N LYS A 103 -8.95 12.52 3.79
CA LYS A 103 -10.15 12.04 3.09
C LYS A 103 -10.35 10.54 3.29
N ALA A 104 -9.28 9.75 3.18
CA ALA A 104 -9.29 8.31 3.43
C ALA A 104 -9.68 8.04 4.89
N TYR A 105 -9.06 8.72 5.86
CA TYR A 105 -9.40 8.58 7.26
C TYR A 105 -10.87 8.90 7.54
N ALA A 106 -11.38 10.03 7.03
CA ALA A 106 -12.78 10.41 7.21
C ALA A 106 -13.74 9.33 6.65
N TRP A 107 -13.41 8.75 5.51
CA TRP A 107 -14.18 7.67 4.90
C TRP A 107 -14.11 6.36 5.71
N PHE A 108 -12.94 6.02 6.26
CA PHE A 108 -12.78 4.84 7.10
C PHE A 108 -13.57 4.90 8.41
N VAL A 109 -13.66 6.07 9.03
CA VAL A 109 -14.36 6.24 10.32
C VAL A 109 -15.85 6.55 10.19
N ASP A 110 -16.36 6.77 8.96
CA ASP A 110 -17.78 7.08 8.74
C ASP A 110 -18.68 5.92 9.18
N ALA A 111 -19.44 6.17 10.23
CA ALA A 111 -20.35 5.18 10.81
C ALA A 111 -21.42 4.68 9.81
N ARG A 112 -21.80 5.50 8.82
CA ARG A 112 -22.78 5.14 7.79
C ARG A 112 -22.26 4.05 6.86
N LEU A 113 -20.95 3.96 6.70
CA LEU A 113 -20.28 2.98 5.82
C LEU A 113 -19.94 1.64 6.53
N ARG A 114 -20.22 1.53 7.83
CA ARG A 114 -19.90 0.29 8.59
C ARG A 114 -20.64 -0.94 8.13
N THR A 115 -21.86 -0.75 7.61
CA THR A 115 -22.73 -1.83 7.11
C THR A 115 -22.89 -1.79 5.60
N ASP A 116 -22.18 -0.89 4.92
CA ASP A 116 -22.18 -0.82 3.48
C ASP A 116 -21.29 -1.92 2.90
N ALA A 117 -21.87 -2.79 2.08
CA ALA A 117 -21.16 -3.94 1.51
C ALA A 117 -20.08 -3.51 0.53
N TYR A 118 -20.34 -2.46 -0.26
CA TYR A 118 -19.35 -1.94 -1.22
C TYR A 118 -18.13 -1.36 -0.51
N ALA A 119 -18.33 -0.48 0.48
CA ALA A 119 -17.25 0.07 1.28
C ALA A 119 -16.45 -1.02 2.00
N THR A 120 -17.11 -2.07 2.49
CA THR A 120 -16.47 -3.22 3.14
C THR A 120 -15.57 -3.98 2.17
N LEU A 121 -16.04 -4.25 0.95
CA LEU A 121 -15.26 -4.93 -0.07
C LEU A 121 -14.05 -4.09 -0.52
N VAL A 122 -14.26 -2.79 -0.75
CA VAL A 122 -13.18 -1.87 -1.13
C VAL A 122 -12.08 -1.84 -0.07
N ARG A 123 -12.46 -1.73 1.21
CA ARG A 123 -11.49 -1.77 2.33
C ARG A 123 -10.72 -3.08 2.38
N ALA A 124 -11.42 -4.21 2.23
CA ALA A 124 -10.78 -5.51 2.30
C ALA A 124 -9.77 -5.71 1.16
N ILE A 125 -10.09 -5.29 -0.07
CA ILE A 125 -9.18 -5.38 -1.20
C ILE A 125 -7.99 -4.44 -1.00
N HIS A 126 -8.23 -3.21 -0.60
CA HIS A 126 -7.18 -2.24 -0.32
C HIS A 126 -6.20 -2.74 0.75
N ASP A 127 -6.72 -3.22 1.88
CA ASP A 127 -5.88 -3.71 2.97
C ASP A 127 -5.08 -4.95 2.58
N ASP A 128 -5.66 -5.83 1.76
CA ASP A 128 -5.01 -7.01 1.22
C ASP A 128 -3.88 -6.63 0.24
N SER A 129 -4.13 -5.70 -0.69
CA SER A 129 -3.13 -5.23 -1.65
C SER A 129 -1.96 -4.52 -0.96
N VAL A 130 -2.23 -3.66 0.03
CA VAL A 130 -1.17 -2.99 0.81
C VAL A 130 -0.35 -4.00 1.62
N THR A 131 -1.00 -5.04 2.15
CA THR A 131 -0.30 -6.10 2.92
C THR A 131 0.62 -6.91 2.03
N ASP A 132 0.16 -7.29 0.85
CA ASP A 132 0.92 -8.07 -0.13
C ASP A 132 2.18 -7.30 -0.58
N GLU A 133 2.00 -6.04 -0.97
CA GLU A 133 3.10 -5.14 -1.34
C GLU A 133 4.08 -4.91 -0.18
N LEU A 134 3.58 -4.82 1.07
CA LEU A 134 4.43 -4.70 2.24
C LEU A 134 5.27 -5.95 2.45
N ASP A 135 4.68 -7.13 2.30
CA ASP A 135 5.39 -8.40 2.44
C ASP A 135 6.49 -8.54 1.37
N GLU A 136 6.23 -8.14 0.14
CA GLU A 136 7.25 -8.07 -0.91
C GLU A 136 8.33 -7.03 -0.61
N PHE A 137 7.91 -5.83 -0.18
CA PHE A 137 8.84 -4.76 0.16
C PHE A 137 9.82 -5.13 1.27
N VAL A 138 9.38 -5.88 2.28
CA VAL A 138 10.25 -6.28 3.40
C VAL A 138 11.03 -7.57 3.14
N GLN A 139 10.71 -8.30 2.08
CA GLN A 139 11.35 -9.57 1.76
C GLN A 139 12.87 -9.41 1.58
N GLY A 140 13.62 -10.20 2.33
CA GLY A 140 15.09 -10.18 2.30
C GLY A 140 15.73 -8.94 2.93
N ARG A 141 14.96 -8.03 3.54
CA ARG A 141 15.46 -6.86 4.25
C ARG A 141 15.54 -7.12 5.76
N SER A 142 16.50 -6.51 6.42
CA SER A 142 16.57 -6.49 7.88
C SER A 142 15.72 -5.34 8.40
N VAL A 143 14.58 -5.66 9.02
CA VAL A 143 13.62 -4.66 9.51
C VAL A 143 13.75 -4.49 11.01
N VAL A 144 13.86 -3.26 11.49
CA VAL A 144 13.84 -2.90 12.92
C VAL A 144 12.62 -2.04 13.23
N GLY A 145 11.70 -2.59 14.04
CA GLY A 145 10.49 -1.89 14.47
C GLY A 145 10.75 -1.00 15.69
N ILE A 146 10.38 0.29 15.60
CA ILE A 146 10.43 1.23 16.73
C ILE A 146 9.00 1.61 17.08
N MET A 147 8.59 1.29 18.32
CA MET A 147 7.21 1.45 18.79
C MET A 147 7.16 2.19 20.12
N GLY A 148 6.07 2.94 20.33
CA GLY A 148 5.83 3.67 21.59
C GLY A 148 6.48 5.05 21.62
N GLY A 149 6.65 5.61 22.84
CA GLY A 149 7.28 6.91 23.05
C GLY A 149 6.48 8.10 22.51
N HIS A 150 5.16 7.97 22.32
CA HIS A 150 4.28 8.98 21.71
C HIS A 150 4.20 10.30 22.50
N ALA A 151 4.61 10.30 23.76
CA ALA A 151 4.63 11.49 24.64
C ALA A 151 5.99 12.19 24.69
N LEU A 152 6.97 11.80 23.87
CA LEU A 152 8.24 12.51 23.83
C LEU A 152 8.08 13.86 23.13
N GLU A 153 8.46 14.91 23.85
CA GLU A 153 8.49 16.25 23.29
C GLU A 153 9.64 16.40 22.28
N ARG A 154 9.42 17.14 21.20
CA ARG A 154 10.36 17.32 20.09
C ARG A 154 11.67 18.00 20.47
N ASP A 155 11.67 18.82 21.55
CA ASP A 155 12.84 19.50 22.12
C ASP A 155 13.59 18.67 23.17
N SER A 156 13.13 17.43 23.47
CA SER A 156 13.72 16.58 24.47
C SER A 156 14.98 15.87 23.99
N ALA A 157 15.93 15.62 24.90
CA ALA A 157 17.09 14.80 24.61
C ALA A 157 16.73 13.35 24.20
N ALA A 158 15.58 12.84 24.68
CA ALA A 158 15.08 11.52 24.31
C ALA A 158 14.60 11.47 22.86
N TYR A 159 13.96 12.56 22.36
CA TYR A 159 13.58 12.68 20.95
C TYR A 159 14.84 12.71 20.05
N ALA A 160 15.83 13.54 20.40
CA ALA A 160 17.12 13.59 19.67
C ALA A 160 17.83 12.22 19.67
N GLY A 161 17.79 11.51 20.80
CA GLY A 161 18.34 10.15 20.93
C GLY A 161 17.61 9.14 20.03
N ALA A 162 16.30 9.21 19.93
CA ALA A 162 15.51 8.35 19.04
C ALA A 162 15.79 8.64 17.56
N ALA A 163 15.97 9.93 17.19
CA ALA A 163 16.40 10.30 15.84
C ALA A 163 17.82 9.77 15.52
N GLY A 164 18.75 9.92 16.44
CA GLY A 164 20.10 9.34 16.31
C GLY A 164 20.10 7.83 16.16
N LEU A 165 19.24 7.13 16.89
CA LEU A 165 19.07 5.69 16.75
C LEU A 165 18.54 5.30 15.37
N GLY A 166 17.51 5.99 14.90
CA GLY A 166 16.95 5.75 13.55
C GLY A 166 18.00 5.91 12.46
N HIS A 167 18.82 6.96 12.56
CA HIS A 167 19.92 7.21 11.64
C HIS A 167 20.98 6.11 11.68
N ALA A 168 21.43 5.72 12.86
CA ALA A 168 22.43 4.66 13.02
C ALA A 168 21.95 3.31 12.45
N LEU A 169 20.67 2.96 12.68
CA LEU A 169 20.08 1.75 12.11
C LEU A 169 20.05 1.80 10.57
N ALA A 170 19.68 2.93 10.00
CA ALA A 170 19.65 3.10 8.54
C ALA A 170 21.07 3.04 7.93
N GLU A 171 22.09 3.61 8.59
CA GLU A 171 23.50 3.50 8.15
C GLU A 171 24.02 2.05 8.19
N GLU A 172 23.58 1.23 9.16
CA GLU A 172 23.87 -0.20 9.22
C GLU A 172 23.07 -1.04 8.21
N GLY A 173 22.24 -0.41 7.38
CA GLY A 173 21.46 -1.06 6.33
C GLY A 173 20.15 -1.69 6.80
N HIS A 174 19.68 -1.33 7.99
CA HIS A 174 18.36 -1.75 8.46
C HIS A 174 17.25 -0.85 7.90
N LEU A 175 16.11 -1.44 7.61
CA LEU A 175 14.88 -0.71 7.34
C LEU A 175 14.22 -0.35 8.68
N VAL A 176 14.10 0.93 8.96
CA VAL A 176 13.40 1.39 10.17
C VAL A 176 11.90 1.44 9.88
N ALA A 177 11.13 0.70 10.68
CA ALA A 177 9.68 0.67 10.60
C ALA A 177 9.06 1.17 11.91
N THR A 178 7.98 1.95 11.82
CA THR A 178 7.27 2.47 13.00
C THR A 178 5.76 2.41 12.78
N GLY A 179 5.00 2.64 13.86
CA GLY A 179 3.55 2.80 13.77
C GLY A 179 3.08 4.19 13.29
N GLY A 180 3.99 5.06 12.83
CA GLY A 180 3.66 6.39 12.29
C GLY A 180 3.19 7.41 13.32
N GLY A 181 3.25 7.10 14.63
CA GLY A 181 2.85 8.02 15.70
C GLY A 181 3.89 9.08 16.03
N PRO A 182 3.54 10.08 16.83
CA PRO A 182 4.45 11.15 17.26
C PRO A 182 5.52 10.66 18.23
N GLY A 183 6.45 11.53 18.56
CA GLY A 183 7.49 11.30 19.56
C GLY A 183 8.60 10.39 19.04
N ALA A 184 8.91 9.29 19.74
CA ALA A 184 10.04 8.43 19.37
C ALA A 184 9.90 7.79 17.96
N MET A 185 8.69 7.47 17.56
CA MET A 185 8.41 6.91 16.23
C MET A 185 8.66 7.95 15.12
N GLU A 186 8.16 9.17 15.30
CA GLU A 186 8.43 10.30 14.40
C GLU A 186 9.94 10.58 14.32
N ALA A 187 10.60 10.66 15.49
CA ALA A 187 12.02 10.94 15.58
C ALA A 187 12.87 9.87 14.86
N ALA A 188 12.54 8.59 15.06
CA ALA A 188 13.27 7.50 14.41
C ALA A 188 13.12 7.53 12.88
N ASN A 189 11.92 7.80 12.36
CA ASN A 189 11.70 7.98 10.92
C ASN A 189 12.49 9.18 10.38
N LEU A 190 12.45 10.33 11.10
CA LEU A 190 13.22 11.51 10.74
C LEU A 190 14.71 11.19 10.62
N GLY A 191 15.26 10.53 11.65
CA GLY A 191 16.67 10.15 11.66
C GLY A 191 17.05 9.19 10.53
N ALA A 192 16.20 8.19 10.26
CA ALA A 192 16.43 7.23 9.19
C ALA A 192 16.42 7.86 7.78
N LEU A 193 15.70 8.97 7.58
CA LEU A 193 15.69 9.72 6.33
C LEU A 193 16.93 10.62 6.14
N CYS A 194 17.62 10.97 7.22
CA CYS A 194 18.78 11.86 7.16
C CYS A 194 20.02 11.14 6.65
N ARG A 195 20.78 11.83 5.76
CA ARG A 195 21.97 11.28 5.13
C ARG A 195 23.26 11.40 5.97
N SER A 196 23.20 12.07 7.11
CA SER A 196 24.34 12.25 8.02
C SER A 196 23.88 12.66 9.42
N ALA A 197 24.71 12.43 10.43
CA ALA A 197 24.44 12.87 11.79
C ALA A 197 24.21 14.40 11.90
N ALA A 198 24.96 15.20 11.13
CA ALA A 198 24.76 16.67 11.08
C ALA A 198 23.36 17.02 10.53
N ALA A 199 22.87 16.31 9.52
CA ALA A 199 21.52 16.50 9.00
C ALA A 199 20.44 16.09 10.04
N VAL A 200 20.72 15.09 10.89
CA VAL A 200 19.82 14.74 12.01
C VAL A 200 19.72 15.87 13.00
N GLU A 201 20.87 16.45 13.42
CA GLU A 201 20.91 17.55 14.38
C GLU A 201 20.15 18.78 13.84
N GLU A 202 20.37 19.14 12.56
CA GLU A 202 19.66 20.22 11.90
C GLU A 202 18.14 19.96 11.84
N ALA A 203 17.73 18.77 11.42
CA ALA A 203 16.31 18.43 11.29
C ALA A 203 15.60 18.41 12.65
N VAL A 204 16.24 17.87 13.71
CA VAL A 204 15.70 17.89 15.07
C VAL A 204 15.58 19.33 15.57
N GLY A 205 16.59 20.19 15.32
CA GLY A 205 16.55 21.59 15.70
C GLY A 205 15.41 22.37 15.00
N LEU A 206 15.14 22.10 13.75
CA LEU A 206 14.03 22.70 12.99
C LEU A 206 12.66 22.27 13.54
N ILE A 207 12.49 20.98 13.78
CA ILE A 207 11.21 20.44 14.30
C ILE A 207 10.92 20.85 15.73
N ALA A 208 11.95 21.01 16.58
CA ALA A 208 11.79 21.50 17.95
C ALA A 208 11.23 22.94 18.05
N SER A 209 11.27 23.69 16.94
CA SER A 209 10.75 25.07 16.88
C SER A 209 9.29 25.16 16.41
N VAL A 210 8.67 24.04 16.04
CA VAL A 210 7.27 23.91 15.55
C VAL A 210 6.38 23.31 16.61
#